data_aa129345a4ab012ed5f9c768cc8a7ee8
#
_entry.id   aa129345a4ab012ed5f9c768cc8a7ee8
#
_cell.length_a   1.000
_cell.length_b   1.000
_cell.length_c   1.000
_cell.angle_alpha   90.00
_cell.angle_beta   90.00
_cell.angle_gamma   90.00
#
_symmetry.space_group_name_H-M   'P 1'
#
loop_
_entity.id
_entity.type
_entity.pdbx_description
1 polymer ?
#
loop_
_entity_poly.entity_id
_entity_poly.type
_entity_poly.pdbx_seq_one_letter_code
_entity_poly.pdbx_strand_id
1 'polypeptide(L)'
;MKSYNFSHIGKRDRNEDCFLERRLTPKSSIYIVADGMGGYSNGEIAAQIVTQSISEYLANDKSKNSYISSIKKAVMFANQQVQEMRGRLNTKMGATFAALYFTPRHLFAFWMGDVRIYQFQNTNVVFQSKDHSMVSELNKERKLT
;
A
#
# COMPACT_ATOMS: atom_id res chain seq x y z
N MET A 1 9.39 13.99 -12.66
CA MET A 1 8.52 14.18 -11.48
C MET A 1 9.43 14.35 -10.27
N LYS A 2 9.07 15.19 -9.32
CA LYS A 2 9.77 15.32 -8.03
C LYS A 2 8.91 14.64 -6.97
N SER A 3 9.54 13.89 -6.07
CA SER A 3 8.89 13.27 -4.92
C SER A 3 9.55 13.77 -3.62
N TYR A 4 8.75 13.84 -2.58
CA TYR A 4 9.20 14.14 -1.23
C TYR A 4 8.52 13.16 -0.28
N ASN A 5 9.25 12.65 0.67
CA ASN A 5 8.70 11.82 1.73
C ASN A 5 9.10 12.39 3.09
N PHE A 6 8.26 12.10 4.07
CA PHE A 6 8.48 12.48 5.45
C PHE A 6 7.90 11.37 6.33
N SER A 7 8.63 10.96 7.34
CA SER A 7 8.18 10.01 8.35
C SER A 7 8.61 10.51 9.73
N HIS A 8 7.74 10.37 10.71
CA HIS A 8 8.00 10.81 12.08
C HIS A 8 7.36 9.84 13.07
N ILE A 9 8.15 9.39 14.04
CA ILE A 9 7.72 8.42 15.06
C ILE A 9 6.59 8.92 15.96
N GLY A 10 6.43 10.25 16.10
CA GLY A 10 5.44 10.85 16.99
C GLY A 10 5.75 10.56 18.45
N LYS A 11 4.74 10.11 19.19
CA LYS A 11 4.84 9.73 20.60
C LYS A 11 4.97 8.22 20.82
N ARG A 12 5.20 7.46 19.75
CA ARG A 12 5.36 5.99 19.81
C ARG A 12 6.80 5.62 20.09
N ASP A 13 7.04 4.44 20.65
CA ASP A 13 8.38 3.92 20.90
C ASP A 13 9.08 3.48 19.62
N ARG A 14 8.31 3.16 18.58
CA ARG A 14 8.79 2.68 17.27
C ARG A 14 7.99 3.27 16.13
N ASN A 15 8.67 3.46 15.00
CA ASN A 15 8.04 3.82 13.74
C ASN A 15 7.83 2.53 12.93
N GLU A 16 6.58 2.16 12.73
CA GLU A 16 6.18 0.98 11.95
C GLU A 16 5.78 1.34 10.51
N ASP A 17 5.96 2.60 10.12
CA ASP A 17 5.71 3.07 8.76
C ASP A 17 6.85 2.69 7.82
N CYS A 18 6.51 2.41 6.58
CA CYS A 18 7.46 2.16 5.51
C CYS A 18 7.09 2.97 4.27
N PHE A 19 8.09 3.58 3.65
CA PHE A 19 7.98 4.24 2.36
C PHE A 19 8.87 3.55 1.34
N LEU A 20 8.36 3.36 0.12
CA LEU A 20 9.12 2.84 -1.00
C LEU A 20 8.84 3.65 -2.26
N GLU A 21 9.92 4.09 -2.90
CA GLU A 21 9.93 4.64 -4.25
C GLU A 21 10.81 3.75 -5.13
N ARG A 22 10.26 3.28 -6.24
CA ARG A 22 11.00 2.42 -7.15
C ARG A 22 10.66 2.71 -8.61
N ARG A 23 11.70 2.87 -9.43
CA ARG A 23 11.57 2.84 -10.88
C ARG A 23 11.48 1.38 -11.33
N LEU A 24 10.36 0.99 -11.94
CA LEU A 24 10.11 -0.37 -12.42
C LEU A 24 10.63 -0.57 -13.84
N THR A 25 10.46 0.45 -14.69
CA THR A 25 10.98 0.51 -16.05
C THR A 25 11.44 1.95 -16.35
N PRO A 26 12.13 2.23 -17.47
CA PRO A 26 12.46 3.61 -17.83
C PRO A 26 11.26 4.56 -17.90
N LYS A 27 10.05 4.03 -18.06
CA LYS A 27 8.80 4.80 -18.22
C LYS A 27 7.74 4.52 -17.16
N SER A 28 8.08 3.77 -16.11
CA SER A 28 7.13 3.46 -15.03
C SER A 28 7.80 3.47 -13.67
N SER A 29 7.08 3.93 -12.67
CA SER A 29 7.53 3.97 -11.27
C SER A 29 6.37 3.76 -10.32
N ILE A 30 6.70 3.26 -9.14
CA ILE A 30 5.74 3.05 -8.06
C ILE A 30 6.20 3.76 -6.79
N TYR A 31 5.24 4.30 -6.07
CA TYR A 31 5.38 4.95 -4.77
C TYR A 31 4.42 4.27 -3.82
N ILE A 32 4.91 3.77 -2.70
CA ILE A 32 4.08 3.05 -1.72
C ILE A 32 4.39 3.60 -0.33
N VAL A 33 3.34 3.87 0.42
CA VAL A 33 3.40 4.14 1.87
C VAL A 33 2.63 3.03 2.55
N ALA A 34 3.18 2.45 3.61
CA ALA A 34 2.54 1.43 4.41
C ALA A 34 2.65 1.77 5.90
N ASP A 35 1.56 1.55 6.64
CA ASP A 35 1.49 1.64 8.10
C ASP A 35 1.34 0.23 8.67
N GLY A 36 2.35 -0.21 9.39
CA GLY A 36 2.41 -1.53 9.97
C GLY A 36 1.67 -1.63 11.29
N MET A 37 1.06 -2.78 11.54
CA MET A 37 0.43 -3.10 12.80
C MET A 37 0.90 -4.45 13.34
N GLY A 38 1.33 -4.47 14.59
CA GLY A 38 1.80 -5.68 15.26
C GLY A 38 2.67 -5.35 16.48
N GLY A 39 2.60 -6.13 17.54
CA GLY A 39 3.44 -5.94 18.71
C GLY A 39 4.92 -6.29 18.43
N TYR A 40 5.85 -5.70 19.20
CA TYR A 40 7.29 -6.05 19.19
C TYR A 40 8.01 -5.94 17.83
N SER A 41 7.86 -4.83 17.10
CA SER A 41 8.44 -4.57 15.77
C SER A 41 7.86 -5.40 14.60
N ASN A 42 6.84 -6.17 14.82
CA ASN A 42 6.25 -6.98 13.74
C ASN A 42 5.48 -6.13 12.72
N GLY A 43 4.99 -4.95 13.10
CA GLY A 43 4.37 -3.99 12.19
C GLY A 43 5.35 -3.46 11.15
N GLU A 44 6.56 -3.07 11.56
CA GLU A 44 7.63 -2.63 10.64
C GLU A 44 7.95 -3.72 9.61
N ILE A 45 8.08 -4.97 10.07
CA ILE A 45 8.34 -6.11 9.18
C ILE A 45 7.19 -6.28 8.17
N ALA A 46 5.93 -6.18 8.63
CA ALA A 46 4.77 -6.29 7.76
C ALA A 46 4.73 -5.17 6.70
N ALA A 47 4.99 -3.92 7.10
CA ALA A 47 5.04 -2.79 6.19
C ALA A 47 6.14 -2.93 5.14
N GLN A 48 7.33 -3.40 5.53
CA GLN A 48 8.43 -3.70 4.61
C GLN A 48 8.07 -4.82 3.63
N ILE A 49 7.48 -5.93 4.10
CA ILE A 49 7.05 -7.04 3.25
C ILE A 49 6.03 -6.54 2.21
N VAL A 50 5.02 -5.78 2.63
CA VAL A 50 3.98 -5.27 1.72
C VAL A 50 4.58 -4.38 0.64
N THR A 51 5.40 -3.40 1.01
CA THR A 51 5.99 -2.45 0.05
C THR A 51 6.94 -3.13 -0.93
N GLN A 52 7.81 -4.02 -0.43
CA GLN A 52 8.76 -4.76 -1.25
C GLN A 52 8.07 -5.75 -2.17
N SER A 53 7.16 -6.58 -1.65
CA SER A 53 6.48 -7.62 -2.44
C SER A 53 5.65 -7.03 -3.58
N ILE A 54 4.89 -5.95 -3.34
CA ILE A 54 4.14 -5.28 -4.39
C ILE A 54 5.08 -4.75 -5.48
N SER A 55 6.15 -4.06 -5.09
CA SER A 55 7.08 -3.46 -6.04
C SER A 55 7.86 -4.50 -6.84
N GLU A 56 8.29 -5.59 -6.21
CA GLU A 56 9.01 -6.69 -6.85
C GLU A 56 8.12 -7.45 -7.82
N TYR A 57 6.89 -7.77 -7.40
CA TYR A 57 5.94 -8.43 -8.29
C TYR A 57 5.72 -7.63 -9.57
N LEU A 58 5.42 -6.33 -9.45
CA LEU A 58 5.18 -5.45 -10.59
C LEU A 58 6.43 -5.22 -11.45
N ALA A 59 7.63 -5.21 -10.85
CA ALA A 59 8.89 -5.11 -11.59
C ALA A 59 9.18 -6.37 -12.43
N ASN A 60 8.78 -7.54 -11.95
CA ASN A 60 9.06 -8.83 -12.57
C ASN A 60 7.89 -9.36 -13.43
N ASP A 61 6.73 -8.71 -13.39
CA ASP A 61 5.56 -9.14 -14.17
C ASP A 61 5.77 -8.87 -15.67
N LYS A 62 6.20 -9.91 -16.37
CA LYS A 62 6.35 -9.91 -17.83
C LYS A 62 5.07 -10.32 -18.54
N SER A 63 3.99 -10.58 -17.81
CA SER A 63 2.72 -10.94 -18.41
C SER A 63 2.15 -9.75 -19.19
N LYS A 64 1.55 -10.03 -20.34
CA LYS A 64 0.83 -9.03 -21.13
C LYS A 64 -0.58 -8.77 -20.58
N ASN A 65 -0.80 -9.07 -19.30
CA ASN A 65 -2.08 -8.83 -18.63
C ASN A 65 -2.37 -7.33 -18.50
N SER A 66 -3.62 -7.01 -18.22
CA SER A 66 -3.98 -5.64 -17.90
C SER A 66 -3.26 -5.20 -16.60
N TYR A 67 -2.91 -3.93 -16.50
CA TYR A 67 -2.31 -3.36 -15.28
C TYR A 67 -3.13 -3.67 -14.02
N ILE A 68 -4.48 -3.64 -14.14
CA ILE A 68 -5.38 -3.95 -13.02
C ILE A 68 -5.19 -5.40 -12.56
N SER A 69 -5.06 -6.35 -13.49
CA SER A 69 -4.81 -7.76 -13.15
C SER A 69 -3.46 -7.91 -12.46
N SER A 70 -2.42 -7.25 -12.95
CA SER A 70 -1.07 -7.27 -12.37
C SER A 70 -1.05 -6.66 -10.96
N ILE A 71 -1.74 -5.54 -10.75
CA ILE A 71 -1.90 -4.91 -9.43
C ILE A 71 -2.61 -5.86 -8.45
N LYS A 72 -3.72 -6.48 -8.85
CA LYS A 72 -4.43 -7.44 -7.99
C LYS A 72 -3.54 -8.61 -7.58
N LYS A 73 -2.80 -9.18 -8.51
CA LYS A 73 -1.86 -10.28 -8.23
C LYS A 73 -0.70 -9.83 -7.32
N ALA A 74 -0.18 -8.62 -7.51
CA ALA A 74 0.86 -8.06 -6.65
C ALA A 74 0.39 -7.92 -5.20
N VAL A 75 -0.84 -7.42 -4.99
CA VAL A 75 -1.44 -7.31 -3.65
C VAL A 75 -1.69 -8.68 -3.02
N MET A 76 -2.19 -9.65 -3.80
CA MET A 76 -2.38 -11.02 -3.32
C MET A 76 -1.05 -11.67 -2.94
N PHE A 77 0.00 -11.48 -3.73
CA PHE A 77 1.35 -11.96 -3.44
C PHE A 77 1.89 -11.34 -2.15
N ALA A 78 1.76 -10.01 -1.97
CA ALA A 78 2.17 -9.36 -0.74
C ALA A 78 1.43 -9.92 0.49
N ASN A 79 0.12 -10.13 0.38
CA ASN A 79 -0.65 -10.74 1.46
C ASN A 79 -0.16 -12.16 1.80
N GLN A 80 0.15 -12.97 0.79
CA GLN A 80 0.73 -14.30 1.00
C GLN A 80 2.06 -14.22 1.78
N GLN A 81 2.97 -13.31 1.40
CA GLN A 81 4.25 -13.12 2.07
C GLN A 81 4.09 -12.71 3.54
N VAL A 82 3.11 -11.83 3.83
CA VAL A 82 2.78 -11.47 5.22
C VAL A 82 2.26 -12.68 5.99
N GLN A 83 1.36 -13.49 5.41
CA GLN A 83 0.82 -14.71 6.06
C GLN A 83 1.93 -15.74 6.35
N GLU A 84 2.85 -15.95 5.42
CA GLU A 84 3.99 -16.85 5.61
C GLU A 84 4.88 -16.37 6.77
N MET A 85 5.17 -15.07 6.84
CA MET A 85 5.97 -14.50 7.92
C MET A 85 5.26 -14.59 9.27
N ARG A 86 3.94 -14.34 9.30
CA ARG A 86 3.11 -14.57 10.50
C ARG A 86 3.24 -15.99 11.05
N GLY A 87 3.20 -16.98 10.16
CA GLY A 87 3.38 -18.39 10.53
C GLY A 87 4.79 -18.66 11.08
N ARG A 88 5.82 -18.11 10.42
CA ARG A 88 7.23 -18.30 10.86
C ARG A 88 7.50 -17.67 12.23
N LEU A 89 6.98 -16.49 12.48
CA LEU A 89 7.20 -15.75 13.73
C LEU A 89 6.18 -16.08 14.82
N ASN A 90 5.17 -16.89 14.50
CA ASN A 90 4.03 -17.19 15.38
C ASN A 90 3.43 -15.92 16.01
N THR A 91 3.17 -14.92 15.22
CA THR A 91 2.73 -13.60 15.67
C THR A 91 1.59 -13.04 14.83
N LYS A 92 0.87 -12.08 15.40
CA LYS A 92 -0.11 -11.29 14.66
C LYS A 92 0.58 -10.03 14.12
N MET A 93 0.57 -9.84 12.82
CA MET A 93 1.05 -8.63 12.15
C MET A 93 0.29 -8.39 10.85
N GLY A 94 0.30 -7.17 10.38
CA GLY A 94 -0.29 -6.77 9.13
C GLY A 94 0.18 -5.36 8.77
N ALA A 95 -0.24 -4.87 7.63
CA ALA A 95 -0.03 -3.49 7.26
C ALA A 95 -1.18 -2.98 6.38
N THR A 96 -1.51 -1.72 6.56
CA THR A 96 -2.29 -0.93 5.62
C THR A 96 -1.34 -0.29 4.62
N PHE A 97 -1.80 0.06 3.43
CA PHE A 97 -0.95 0.72 2.45
C PHE A 97 -1.74 1.59 1.47
N ALA A 98 -1.03 2.53 0.86
CA ALA A 98 -1.49 3.30 -0.29
C ALA A 98 -0.37 3.36 -1.32
N ALA A 99 -0.72 3.18 -2.59
CA ALA A 99 0.23 3.11 -3.69
C ALA A 99 -0.22 3.92 -4.89
N LEU A 100 0.76 4.54 -5.57
CA LEU A 100 0.61 5.21 -6.84
C LEU A 100 1.54 4.54 -7.86
N TYR A 101 0.96 3.95 -8.90
CA TYR A 101 1.71 3.31 -9.97
C TYR A 101 1.58 4.12 -11.25
N PHE A 102 2.67 4.76 -11.62
CA PHE A 102 2.78 5.54 -12.85
C PHE A 102 3.24 4.65 -13.99
N THR A 103 2.49 4.67 -15.08
CA THR A 103 2.79 4.01 -16.35
C THR A 103 2.84 5.05 -17.46
N PRO A 104 3.26 4.72 -18.69
CA PRO A 104 3.34 5.68 -19.78
C PRO A 104 2.03 6.42 -20.11
N ARG A 105 0.89 5.79 -19.81
CA ARG A 105 -0.43 6.33 -20.19
C ARG A 105 -1.41 6.49 -19.04
N HIS A 106 -1.14 5.86 -17.89
CA HIS A 106 -2.09 5.82 -16.78
C HIS A 106 -1.40 5.99 -15.45
N LEU A 107 -2.11 6.60 -14.52
CA LEU A 107 -1.82 6.56 -13.10
C LEU A 107 -2.85 5.64 -12.43
N PHE A 108 -2.37 4.63 -11.73
CA PHE A 108 -3.20 3.77 -10.89
C PHE A 108 -2.97 4.13 -9.43
N ALA A 109 -4.05 4.43 -8.73
CA ALA A 109 -4.08 4.61 -7.28
C ALA A 109 -4.80 3.41 -6.66
N PHE A 110 -4.16 2.72 -5.73
CA PHE A 110 -4.75 1.57 -5.04
C PHE A 110 -4.28 1.54 -3.58
N TRP A 111 -5.15 1.10 -2.70
CA TRP A 111 -4.92 1.16 -1.26
C TRP A 111 -5.71 0.09 -0.52
N MET A 112 -5.31 -0.17 0.71
CA MET A 112 -6.01 -1.04 1.65
C MET A 112 -5.85 -0.48 3.07
N GLY A 113 -6.98 -0.35 3.79
CA GLY A 113 -7.01 0.18 5.15
C GLY A 113 -7.31 1.66 5.20
N ASP A 114 -6.71 2.38 6.13
CA ASP A 114 -6.95 3.79 6.44
C ASP A 114 -5.81 4.74 6.03
N VAL A 115 -4.80 4.24 5.35
CA VAL A 115 -3.81 5.07 4.66
C VAL A 115 -4.49 5.76 3.47
N ARG A 116 -4.34 7.08 3.36
CA ARG A 116 -5.12 7.89 2.42
C ARG A 116 -4.29 8.45 1.29
N ILE A 117 -4.92 8.55 0.12
CA ILE A 117 -4.42 9.23 -1.06
C ILE A 117 -5.25 10.48 -1.29
N TYR A 118 -4.58 11.61 -1.46
CA TYR A 118 -5.20 12.88 -1.84
C TYR A 118 -4.59 13.37 -3.15
N GLN A 119 -5.45 13.83 -4.05
CA GLN A 119 -5.01 14.55 -5.24
C GLN A 119 -5.48 15.99 -5.14
N PHE A 120 -4.55 16.91 -5.33
CA PHE A 120 -4.82 18.34 -5.36
C PHE A 120 -4.68 18.88 -6.79
N GLN A 121 -5.58 19.78 -7.16
CA GLN A 121 -5.43 20.61 -8.33
C GLN A 121 -5.49 22.07 -7.86
N ASN A 122 -4.36 22.77 -8.02
CA ASN A 122 -4.15 24.06 -7.34
C ASN A 122 -4.27 23.86 -5.81
N THR A 123 -5.22 24.54 -5.16
CA THR A 123 -5.45 24.43 -3.70
C THR A 123 -6.63 23.51 -3.34
N ASN A 124 -7.30 22.93 -4.34
CA ASN A 124 -8.51 22.12 -4.14
C ASN A 124 -8.20 20.63 -4.14
N VAL A 125 -8.79 19.89 -3.20
CA VAL A 125 -8.79 18.42 -3.22
C VAL A 125 -9.78 17.96 -4.30
N VAL A 126 -9.25 17.32 -5.36
CA VAL A 126 -10.07 16.77 -6.45
C VAL A 126 -10.34 15.28 -6.31
N PHE A 127 -9.53 14.59 -5.48
CA PHE A 127 -9.74 13.19 -5.15
C PHE A 127 -9.24 12.91 -3.73
N GLN A 128 -9.96 12.07 -3.01
CA GLN A 128 -9.57 11.48 -1.73
C GLN A 128 -10.00 10.02 -1.70
N SER A 129 -9.08 9.11 -1.36
CA SER A 129 -9.40 7.70 -1.15
C SER A 129 -10.32 7.52 0.07
N LYS A 130 -11.15 6.48 0.03
CA LYS A 130 -12.04 6.11 1.15
C LYS A 130 -11.38 5.03 1.99
N ASP A 131 -11.42 5.19 3.30
CA ASP A 131 -10.88 4.20 4.22
C ASP A 131 -11.63 2.86 4.10
N HIS A 132 -10.90 1.77 4.13
CA HIS A 132 -11.42 0.41 4.31
C HIS A 132 -11.32 0.06 5.80
N SER A 133 -12.26 0.55 6.60
CA SER A 133 -12.37 0.18 8.01
C SER A 133 -13.64 -0.65 8.25
N MET A 134 -13.63 -1.48 9.29
CA MET A 134 -14.82 -2.25 9.67
C MET A 134 -16.05 -1.35 9.87
N VAL A 135 -15.88 -0.15 10.41
CA VAL A 135 -16.98 0.83 10.59
C VAL A 135 -17.51 1.32 9.26
N SER A 136 -16.64 1.57 8.27
CA SER A 136 -17.07 2.02 6.94
C SER A 136 -17.77 0.91 6.16
N GLU A 137 -17.39 -0.35 6.36
CA GLU A 137 -18.04 -1.50 5.75
C GLU A 137 -19.43 -1.75 6.34
N LEU A 138 -19.56 -1.74 7.66
CA LEU A 138 -20.86 -1.86 8.35
C LEU A 138 -21.84 -0.74 7.96
N ASN A 139 -21.34 0.47 7.73
CA ASN A 139 -22.17 1.58 7.25
C ASN A 139 -22.62 1.41 5.80
N LYS A 140 -21.87 0.70 4.96
CA LYS A 140 -22.31 0.36 3.59
C LYS A 140 -23.43 -0.68 3.61
N GLU A 141 -23.33 -1.70 4.45
CA GLU A 141 -24.38 -2.72 4.60
C GLU A 141 -25.69 -2.12 5.10
N ARG A 142 -25.64 -1.13 6.01
CA ARG A 142 -26.84 -0.42 6.48
C ARG A 142 -27.50 0.47 5.44
N LYS A 143 -26.79 0.88 4.40
CA LYS A 143 -27.39 1.68 3.29
C LYS A 143 -28.03 0.82 2.20
N LEU A 144 -27.85 -0.49 2.26
CA LEU A 144 -28.43 -1.45 1.33
C LEU A 144 -29.75 -2.04 1.84
N THR A 145 -30.16 -1.68 3.03
CA THR A 145 -31.50 -1.94 3.59
C THR A 145 -32.35 -0.67 3.62
#